data_57070ea78dbbbab7f1033d1a68ee8638
#
_entry.id   57070ea78dbbbab7f1033d1a68ee8638
#
_cell.length_a   1.000
_cell.length_b   1.000
_cell.length_c   1.000
_cell.angle_alpha   90.00
_cell.angle_beta   90.00
_cell.angle_gamma   90.00
#
_symmetry.space_group_name_H-M   'P 1'
#
loop_
_entity.id
_entity.type
_entity.pdbx_description
1 polymer ?
#
loop_
_entity_poly.entity_id
_entity_poly.type
_entity_poly.pdbx_seq_one_letter_code
_entity_poly.pdbx_strand_id
1 'polypeptide(L)'
;MLKNHRMHYGVALGLSLLCAAASAGEGGGAHVMPGATATLADMPPTTPGTYIKPMYMNYNAGATAAIPTAAGITSDLDVTANTFAVVLVHSFENKVLGGANYSMAVALPFTSLDISGNVQLPNGGQVSRGNSVSGLGDLTILPVMLAWKRDAWTFNATLPIYAPTGSYELGRL
;
A
#
# COMPACT_ATOMS: atom_id res chain seq x y z
N MET A 1 18.56 41.25 -6.79
CA MET A 1 18.30 40.24 -5.75
C MET A 1 16.88 39.65 -5.78
N LEU A 2 16.27 39.48 -6.96
CA LEU A 2 14.84 39.10 -7.15
C LEU A 2 14.66 37.79 -7.95
N LYS A 3 15.75 37.09 -8.30
CA LYS A 3 15.69 35.92 -9.20
C LYS A 3 15.42 34.57 -8.51
N ASN A 4 15.67 34.47 -7.19
CA ASN A 4 15.55 33.20 -6.46
C ASN A 4 14.14 32.89 -5.93
N HIS A 5 13.29 33.90 -5.71
CA HIS A 5 11.94 33.65 -5.18
C HIS A 5 11.00 32.95 -6.17
N ARG A 6 11.16 33.19 -7.49
CA ARG A 6 10.29 32.56 -8.50
C ARG A 6 10.51 31.03 -8.63
N MET A 7 11.73 30.57 -8.36
CA MET A 7 12.07 29.15 -8.45
C MET A 7 11.47 28.36 -7.27
N HIS A 8 11.40 28.94 -6.09
CA HIS A 8 10.81 28.30 -4.91
C HIS A 8 9.27 28.16 -5.02
N TYR A 9 8.59 29.14 -5.60
CA TYR A 9 7.15 29.04 -5.86
C TYR A 9 6.80 27.99 -6.91
N GLY A 10 7.62 27.84 -7.95
CA GLY A 10 7.42 26.78 -8.97
C GLY A 10 7.58 25.37 -8.41
N VAL A 11 8.55 25.15 -7.53
CA VAL A 11 8.77 23.86 -6.87
C VAL A 11 7.66 23.57 -5.84
N ALA A 12 7.24 24.57 -5.06
CA ALA A 12 6.15 24.43 -4.09
C ALA A 12 4.80 24.16 -4.78
N LEU A 13 4.51 24.82 -5.90
CA LEU A 13 3.31 24.60 -6.71
C LEU A 13 3.33 23.22 -7.38
N GLY A 14 4.50 22.76 -7.85
CA GLY A 14 4.68 21.43 -8.41
C GLY A 14 4.46 20.32 -7.37
N LEU A 15 4.97 20.49 -6.14
CA LEU A 15 4.74 19.55 -5.06
C LEU A 15 3.28 19.50 -4.61
N SER A 16 2.59 20.64 -4.54
CA SER A 16 1.18 20.68 -4.15
C SER A 16 0.26 20.06 -5.20
N LEU A 17 0.59 20.15 -6.49
CA LEU A 17 -0.15 19.47 -7.56
C LEU A 17 0.05 17.93 -7.54
N LEU A 18 1.22 17.46 -7.12
CA LEU A 18 1.48 16.02 -6.92
C LEU A 18 0.70 15.45 -5.73
N CYS A 19 0.49 16.23 -4.67
CA CYS A 19 -0.32 15.81 -3.53
C CYS A 19 -1.83 15.76 -3.85
N ALA A 20 -2.32 16.57 -4.77
CA ALA A 20 -3.74 16.58 -5.17
C ALA A 20 -4.15 15.37 -6.03
N ALA A 21 -3.19 14.64 -6.61
CA ALA A 21 -3.44 13.43 -7.40
C ALA A 21 -3.44 12.13 -6.58
N ALA A 22 -3.19 12.19 -5.27
CA ALA A 22 -3.32 11.05 -4.37
C ALA A 22 -4.79 10.81 -4.02
N SER A 23 -5.59 10.38 -4.98
CA SER A 23 -6.91 9.84 -4.70
C SER A 23 -6.72 8.53 -3.95
N ALA A 24 -7.34 8.40 -2.77
CA ALA A 24 -7.50 7.10 -2.15
C ALA A 24 -8.20 6.17 -3.13
N GLY A 25 -7.73 4.94 -3.26
CA GLY A 25 -8.37 3.94 -4.10
C GLY A 25 -9.84 3.75 -3.72
N GLU A 26 -10.61 3.14 -4.60
CA GLU A 26 -12.03 2.84 -4.36
C GLU A 26 -12.20 2.13 -3.02
N GLY A 27 -13.15 2.62 -2.20
CA GLY A 27 -13.40 2.09 -0.85
C GLY A 27 -12.47 2.61 0.26
N GLY A 28 -11.63 3.64 -0.01
CA GLY A 28 -10.74 4.24 1.01
C GLY A 28 -9.51 3.42 1.35
N GLY A 29 -9.29 2.29 0.67
CA GLY A 29 -8.09 1.49 0.79
C GLY A 29 -6.92 2.10 0.01
N ALA A 30 -5.75 2.21 0.63
CA ALA A 30 -4.54 2.58 -0.07
C ALA A 30 -3.89 1.32 -0.66
N HIS A 31 -3.36 1.41 -1.89
CA HIS A 31 -2.55 0.34 -2.48
C HIS A 31 -1.22 0.15 -1.72
N VAL A 32 -0.85 1.11 -0.93
CA VAL A 32 0.33 1.04 -0.06
C VAL A 32 -0.15 0.91 1.37
N MET A 33 0.17 -0.21 2.02
CA MET A 33 -0.12 -0.38 3.44
C MET A 33 0.74 0.58 4.27
N PRO A 34 0.13 1.34 5.20
CA PRO A 34 0.89 2.15 6.14
C PRO A 34 1.91 1.29 6.89
N GLY A 35 3.17 1.72 6.89
CA GLY A 35 4.25 1.00 7.55
C GLY A 35 4.93 -0.12 6.76
N ALA A 36 4.44 -0.49 5.58
CA ALA A 36 5.08 -1.51 4.74
C ALA A 36 6.52 -1.14 4.36
N THR A 37 6.81 0.16 4.22
CA THR A 37 8.15 0.69 3.95
C THR A 37 8.93 1.08 5.19
N ALA A 38 8.36 0.92 6.39
CA ALA A 38 9.02 1.27 7.65
C ALA A 38 10.12 0.26 8.04
N THR A 39 10.09 -0.94 7.47
CA THR A 39 11.12 -1.94 7.66
C THR A 39 12.11 -1.91 6.49
N LEU A 40 13.39 -2.13 6.76
CA LEU A 40 14.42 -2.23 5.72
C LEU A 40 14.18 -3.41 4.73
N ALA A 41 13.13 -4.21 4.96
CA ALA A 41 12.74 -5.34 4.13
C ALA A 41 12.36 -4.94 2.70
N ASP A 42 11.88 -3.72 2.48
CA ASP A 42 11.47 -3.21 1.16
C ASP A 42 12.59 -2.50 0.41
N MET A 43 13.77 -2.42 1.01
CA MET A 43 14.93 -1.84 0.35
C MET A 43 15.37 -2.68 -0.86
N PRO A 44 15.67 -2.05 -1.99
CA PRO A 44 16.28 -2.75 -3.12
C PRO A 44 17.59 -3.39 -2.69
N PRO A 45 17.90 -4.60 -3.19
CA PRO A 45 19.20 -5.23 -2.93
C PRO A 45 20.33 -4.31 -3.39
N THR A 46 21.37 -4.18 -2.58
CA THR A 46 22.57 -3.39 -2.92
C THR A 46 23.62 -4.21 -3.68
N THR A 47 23.49 -5.52 -3.68
CA THR A 47 24.34 -6.45 -4.42
C THR A 47 23.63 -6.84 -5.72
N PRO A 48 24.33 -6.85 -6.86
CA PRO A 48 23.75 -7.30 -8.12
C PRO A 48 23.33 -8.77 -8.06
N GLY A 49 22.24 -9.11 -8.75
CA GLY A 49 21.73 -10.46 -8.80
C GLY A 49 20.20 -10.53 -8.88
N THR A 50 19.70 -11.75 -8.94
CA THR A 50 18.24 -12.04 -8.94
C THR A 50 17.86 -12.68 -7.62
N TYR A 51 16.80 -12.17 -7.01
CA TYR A 51 16.36 -12.57 -5.68
C TYR A 51 14.87 -12.94 -5.73
N ILE A 52 14.52 -13.99 -5.02
CA ILE A 52 13.12 -14.33 -4.73
C ILE A 52 12.88 -14.01 -3.26
N LYS A 53 11.88 -13.18 -3.00
CA LYS A 53 11.54 -12.68 -1.67
C LYS A 53 10.10 -13.07 -1.35
N PRO A 54 9.86 -14.09 -0.52
CA PRO A 54 8.54 -14.34 0.03
C PRO A 54 8.23 -13.27 1.09
N MET A 55 7.00 -12.77 1.09
CA MET A 55 6.50 -11.80 2.06
C MET A 55 5.17 -12.28 2.62
N TYR A 56 4.99 -12.12 3.92
CA TYR A 56 3.71 -12.31 4.57
C TYR A 56 3.33 -11.04 5.32
N MET A 57 2.10 -10.64 5.20
CA MET A 57 1.56 -9.46 5.84
C MET A 57 0.19 -9.78 6.42
N ASN A 58 0.01 -9.41 7.69
CA ASN A 58 -1.27 -9.43 8.37
C ASN A 58 -1.67 -7.99 8.68
N TYR A 59 -2.88 -7.64 8.32
CA TYR A 59 -3.47 -6.34 8.59
C TYR A 59 -4.81 -6.52 9.28
N ASN A 60 -5.00 -5.84 10.41
CA ASN A 60 -6.25 -5.81 11.14
C ASN A 60 -6.69 -4.36 11.30
N ALA A 61 -7.92 -4.09 10.97
CA ALA A 61 -8.55 -2.78 11.14
C ALA A 61 -9.95 -2.97 11.71
N GLY A 62 -10.33 -2.06 12.60
CA GLY A 62 -11.68 -1.99 13.13
C GLY A 62 -12.20 -0.56 13.09
N ALA A 63 -13.50 -0.39 12.88
CA ALA A 63 -14.17 0.88 12.95
C ALA A 63 -15.50 0.72 13.69
N THR A 64 -15.74 1.60 14.66
CA THR A 64 -17.01 1.69 15.37
C THR A 64 -17.68 2.99 15.02
N ALA A 65 -18.93 2.96 14.57
CA ALA A 65 -19.72 4.12 14.26
C ALA A 65 -21.08 4.09 14.97
N ALA A 66 -21.43 5.19 15.61
CA ALA A 66 -22.80 5.41 16.06
C ALA A 66 -23.64 5.94 14.90
N ILE A 67 -24.84 5.40 14.67
CA ILE A 67 -25.75 5.86 13.64
C ILE A 67 -26.56 7.05 14.23
N PRO A 68 -26.31 8.30 13.78
CA PRO A 68 -26.89 9.49 14.44
C PRO A 68 -28.40 9.60 14.36
N THR A 69 -29.01 8.91 13.37
CA THR A 69 -30.46 8.99 13.10
C THR A 69 -31.28 7.97 13.88
N ALA A 70 -30.61 7.03 14.56
CA ALA A 70 -31.30 5.99 15.32
C ALA A 70 -30.66 5.90 16.72
N ALA A 71 -31.34 6.46 17.73
CA ALA A 71 -30.86 6.47 19.09
C ALA A 71 -30.55 5.05 19.60
N GLY A 72 -29.30 4.84 20.00
CA GLY A 72 -28.82 3.58 20.56
C GLY A 72 -28.46 2.49 19.55
N ILE A 73 -28.30 2.79 18.28
CA ILE A 73 -27.73 1.85 17.31
C ILE A 73 -26.24 2.15 17.12
N THR A 74 -25.40 1.13 17.36
CA THR A 74 -23.98 1.18 17.05
C THR A 74 -23.65 0.10 16.01
N SER A 75 -22.70 0.39 15.14
CA SER A 75 -22.20 -0.55 14.14
C SER A 75 -20.70 -0.68 14.32
N ASP A 76 -20.23 -1.91 14.48
CA ASP A 76 -18.83 -2.27 14.51
C ASP A 76 -18.48 -2.99 13.22
N LEU A 77 -17.36 -2.63 12.62
CA LEU A 77 -16.80 -3.29 11.44
C LEU A 77 -15.38 -3.71 11.75
N ASP A 78 -15.09 -4.99 11.60
CA ASP A 78 -13.75 -5.55 11.72
C ASP A 78 -13.31 -6.13 10.39
N VAL A 79 -12.08 -5.84 10.00
CA VAL A 79 -11.45 -6.31 8.78
C VAL A 79 -10.11 -6.94 9.12
N THR A 80 -9.93 -8.19 8.72
CA THR A 80 -8.64 -8.87 8.77
C THR A 80 -8.21 -9.25 7.37
N ALA A 81 -7.03 -8.78 6.95
CA ALA A 81 -6.42 -9.13 5.68
C ALA A 81 -5.10 -9.87 5.92
N ASN A 82 -4.98 -11.07 5.35
CA ASN A 82 -3.76 -11.86 5.32
C ASN A 82 -3.27 -11.93 3.89
N THR A 83 -2.10 -11.36 3.62
CA THR A 83 -1.50 -11.35 2.29
C THR A 83 -0.18 -12.10 2.30
N PHE A 84 -0.08 -13.09 1.44
CA PHE A 84 1.18 -13.73 1.08
C PHE A 84 1.58 -13.26 -0.32
N ALA A 85 2.80 -12.79 -0.49
CA ALA A 85 3.30 -12.36 -1.78
C ALA A 85 4.65 -13.00 -2.10
N VAL A 86 4.86 -13.28 -3.38
CA VAL A 86 6.17 -13.66 -3.91
C VAL A 86 6.66 -12.50 -4.76
N VAL A 87 7.84 -11.97 -4.40
CA VAL A 87 8.48 -10.87 -5.12
C VAL A 87 9.74 -11.38 -5.79
N LEU A 88 9.82 -11.23 -7.10
CA LEU A 88 11.04 -11.46 -7.88
C LEU A 88 11.71 -10.11 -8.11
N VAL A 89 12.95 -9.97 -7.64
CA VAL A 89 13.74 -8.74 -7.75
C VAL A 89 15.00 -9.02 -8.55
N HIS A 90 15.31 -8.16 -9.51
CA HIS A 90 16.59 -8.15 -10.20
C HIS A 90 17.31 -6.83 -9.94
N SER A 91 18.53 -6.91 -9.37
CA SER A 91 19.41 -5.78 -9.11
C SER A 91 20.54 -5.77 -10.13
N PHE A 92 20.73 -4.64 -10.80
CA PHE A 92 21.71 -4.46 -11.86
C PHE A 92 23.07 -4.07 -11.29
N GLU A 93 24.14 -4.42 -12.01
CA GLU A 93 25.52 -4.10 -11.62
C GLU A 93 25.82 -2.59 -11.76
N ASN A 94 25.27 -1.97 -12.81
CA ASN A 94 25.56 -0.59 -13.13
C ASN A 94 24.78 0.37 -12.20
N LYS A 95 25.51 1.29 -11.62
CA LYS A 95 24.92 2.39 -10.86
C LYS A 95 24.40 3.47 -11.78
N VAL A 96 23.27 4.07 -11.42
CA VAL A 96 22.60 5.12 -12.19
C VAL A 96 22.40 6.37 -11.31
N LEU A 97 22.02 7.49 -11.91
CA LEU A 97 21.53 8.70 -11.24
C LEU A 97 22.32 9.08 -9.96
N GLY A 98 23.60 9.35 -10.10
CA GLY A 98 24.43 9.80 -8.97
C GLY A 98 24.85 8.70 -8.00
N GLY A 99 24.95 7.45 -8.49
CA GLY A 99 25.45 6.32 -7.73
C GLY A 99 24.36 5.46 -7.06
N ALA A 100 23.12 5.59 -7.49
CA ALA A 100 22.05 4.70 -7.06
C ALA A 100 22.27 3.28 -7.56
N ASN A 101 21.99 2.29 -6.71
CA ASN A 101 21.73 0.93 -7.17
C ASN A 101 20.36 0.92 -7.85
N TYR A 102 20.30 0.33 -9.04
CA TYR A 102 19.06 0.17 -9.79
C TYR A 102 18.58 -1.26 -9.72
N SER A 103 17.31 -1.42 -9.46
CA SER A 103 16.65 -2.72 -9.45
C SER A 103 15.27 -2.59 -10.08
N MET A 104 14.73 -3.72 -10.52
CA MET A 104 13.32 -3.86 -10.91
C MET A 104 12.74 -5.10 -10.23
N ALA A 105 11.42 -5.10 -10.04
CA ALA A 105 10.76 -6.22 -9.40
C ALA A 105 9.35 -6.46 -9.95
N VAL A 106 8.88 -7.67 -9.71
CA VAL A 106 7.47 -8.07 -9.92
C VAL A 106 7.00 -8.77 -8.67
N ALA A 107 5.83 -8.40 -8.17
CA ALA A 107 5.21 -9.00 -7.00
C ALA A 107 3.84 -9.57 -7.35
N LEU A 108 3.60 -10.81 -6.94
CA LEU A 108 2.32 -11.49 -7.08
C LEU A 108 1.75 -11.76 -5.68
N PRO A 109 0.74 -11.01 -5.24
CA PRO A 109 0.09 -11.20 -3.96
C PRO A 109 -1.07 -12.19 -4.05
N PHE A 110 -1.26 -12.95 -2.99
CA PHE A 110 -2.48 -13.72 -2.69
C PHE A 110 -3.02 -13.24 -1.35
N THR A 111 -4.26 -12.76 -1.35
CA THR A 111 -4.87 -12.15 -0.16
C THR A 111 -6.10 -12.92 0.26
N SER A 112 -6.23 -13.18 1.56
CA SER A 112 -7.45 -13.59 2.23
C SER A 112 -7.97 -12.42 3.06
N LEU A 113 -9.20 -12.03 2.82
CA LEU A 113 -9.89 -10.92 3.48
C LEU A 113 -11.08 -11.46 4.24
N ASP A 114 -11.11 -11.22 5.53
CA ASP A 114 -12.22 -11.53 6.42
C ASP A 114 -12.83 -10.22 6.90
N ILE A 115 -14.12 -10.02 6.65
CA ILE A 115 -14.87 -8.86 7.07
C ILE A 115 -16.00 -9.32 7.97
N SER A 116 -16.13 -8.74 9.16
CA SER A 116 -17.26 -8.95 10.05
C SER A 116 -17.85 -7.62 10.50
N GLY A 117 -19.17 -7.58 10.54
CA GLY A 117 -19.93 -6.43 11.01
C GLY A 117 -20.91 -6.84 12.08
N ASN A 118 -21.00 -6.03 13.14
CA ASN A 118 -21.95 -6.20 14.23
C ASN A 118 -22.79 -4.93 14.36
N VAL A 119 -24.11 -5.10 14.43
CA VAL A 119 -25.04 -4.01 14.69
C VAL A 119 -25.73 -4.28 16.00
N GLN A 120 -25.58 -3.39 16.97
CA GLN A 120 -26.30 -3.43 18.24
C GLN A 120 -27.58 -2.59 18.14
N LEU A 121 -28.68 -3.19 18.53
CA LEU A 121 -30.01 -2.56 18.54
C LEU A 121 -30.33 -1.98 19.92
N PRO A 122 -31.20 -0.95 20.03
CA PRO A 122 -31.57 -0.32 21.30
C PRO A 122 -32.21 -1.26 22.32
N ASN A 123 -32.82 -2.35 21.87
CA ASN A 123 -33.45 -3.36 22.71
C ASN A 123 -32.45 -4.41 23.25
N GLY A 124 -31.15 -4.21 23.05
CA GLY A 124 -30.12 -5.17 23.43
C GLY A 124 -29.92 -6.32 22.44
N GLY A 125 -30.66 -6.34 21.33
CA GLY A 125 -30.44 -7.31 20.24
C GLY A 125 -29.17 -6.99 19.48
N GLN A 126 -28.53 -8.04 18.97
CA GLN A 126 -27.33 -7.93 18.14
C GLN A 126 -27.52 -8.71 16.84
N VAL A 127 -27.13 -8.11 15.74
CA VAL A 127 -27.08 -8.76 14.43
C VAL A 127 -25.65 -8.74 13.94
N SER A 128 -25.09 -9.94 13.72
CA SER A 128 -23.74 -10.12 13.21
C SER A 128 -23.77 -10.68 11.79
N ARG A 129 -22.93 -10.17 10.94
CA ARG A 129 -22.70 -10.66 9.58
C ARG A 129 -21.20 -10.69 9.32
N GLY A 130 -20.73 -11.76 8.71
CA GLY A 130 -19.34 -11.87 8.28
C GLY A 130 -19.26 -12.52 6.91
N ASN A 131 -18.24 -12.17 6.17
CA ASN A 131 -17.91 -12.78 4.91
C ASN A 131 -16.39 -12.89 4.78
N SER A 132 -15.92 -13.93 4.08
CA SER A 132 -14.51 -14.06 3.77
C SER A 132 -14.34 -14.33 2.28
N VAL A 133 -13.31 -13.72 1.70
CA VAL A 133 -12.95 -13.87 0.31
C VAL A 133 -11.43 -14.02 0.20
N SER A 134 -10.97 -14.88 -0.70
CA SER A 134 -9.55 -15.02 -0.97
C SER A 134 -9.30 -15.14 -2.47
N GLY A 135 -8.17 -14.62 -2.91
CA GLY A 135 -7.82 -14.65 -4.32
C GLY A 135 -6.47 -14.03 -4.60
N LEU A 136 -6.07 -14.11 -5.86
CA LEU A 136 -4.92 -13.37 -6.36
C LEU A 136 -5.25 -11.89 -6.42
N GLY A 137 -4.36 -11.07 -5.89
CA GLY A 137 -4.43 -9.63 -6.03
C GLY A 137 -3.81 -9.14 -7.32
N ASP A 138 -3.74 -7.84 -7.47
CA ASP A 138 -3.14 -7.20 -8.64
C ASP A 138 -1.64 -7.46 -8.71
N LEU A 139 -1.19 -7.82 -9.89
CA LEU A 139 0.24 -7.92 -10.18
C LEU A 139 0.87 -6.54 -10.02
N THR A 140 1.85 -6.44 -9.14
CA THR A 140 2.60 -5.19 -8.94
C THR A 140 3.92 -5.27 -9.70
N ILE A 141 4.14 -4.33 -10.59
CA ILE A 141 5.37 -4.19 -11.36
C ILE A 141 6.10 -2.97 -10.80
N LEU A 142 7.37 -3.14 -10.46
CA LEU A 142 8.25 -2.09 -9.97
C LEU A 142 9.38 -1.89 -10.98
N PRO A 143 9.14 -1.16 -12.07
CA PRO A 143 10.13 -1.00 -13.14
C PRO A 143 11.31 -0.15 -12.71
N VAL A 144 11.14 0.68 -11.69
CA VAL A 144 12.19 1.54 -11.15
C VAL A 144 12.23 1.43 -9.65
N MET A 145 13.33 0.90 -9.14
CA MET A 145 13.70 0.90 -7.74
C MET A 145 15.13 1.42 -7.63
N LEU A 146 15.30 2.55 -6.97
CA LEU A 146 16.58 3.23 -6.81
C LEU A 146 16.95 3.28 -5.32
N ALA A 147 18.18 2.95 -4.99
CA ALA A 147 18.69 3.05 -3.63
C ALA A 147 20.05 3.75 -3.61
N TRP A 148 20.16 4.83 -2.83
CA TRP A 148 21.40 5.53 -2.56
C TRP A 148 21.82 5.29 -1.12
N LYS A 149 23.08 5.03 -0.92
CA LYS A 149 23.70 5.00 0.41
C LYS A 149 24.74 6.12 0.50
N ARG A 150 24.57 6.98 1.49
CA ARG A 150 25.49 8.10 1.81
C ARG A 150 25.77 8.07 3.29
N ASP A 151 26.96 7.62 3.67
CA ASP A 151 27.37 7.44 5.06
C ASP A 151 26.34 6.65 5.89
N ALA A 152 25.74 7.30 6.89
CA ALA A 152 24.69 6.74 7.74
C ALA A 152 23.27 6.81 7.12
N TRP A 153 23.10 7.50 5.97
CA TRP A 153 21.80 7.70 5.34
C TRP A 153 21.58 6.73 4.20
N THR A 154 20.35 6.23 4.11
CA THR A 154 19.88 5.47 2.96
C THR A 154 18.62 6.11 2.41
N PHE A 155 18.60 6.36 1.11
CA PHE A 155 17.45 6.91 0.39
C PHE A 155 16.98 5.89 -0.62
N ASN A 156 15.68 5.76 -0.79
CA ASN A 156 15.12 4.97 -1.88
C ASN A 156 14.03 5.75 -2.62
N ALA A 157 13.84 5.38 -3.88
CA ALA A 157 12.73 5.83 -4.71
C ALA A 157 12.24 4.65 -5.53
N THR A 158 10.95 4.35 -5.44
CA THR A 158 10.33 3.22 -6.11
C THR A 158 9.07 3.69 -6.83
N LEU A 159 8.89 3.22 -8.07
CA LEU A 159 7.71 3.47 -8.88
C LEU A 159 6.92 2.15 -8.99
N PRO A 160 5.80 1.99 -8.27
CA PRO A 160 4.92 0.85 -8.45
C PRO A 160 3.91 1.10 -9.57
N ILE A 161 3.62 0.07 -10.34
CA ILE A 161 2.54 0.00 -11.33
C ILE A 161 1.70 -1.22 -10.97
N TYR A 162 0.42 -1.01 -10.77
CA TYR A 162 -0.54 -2.06 -10.45
C TYR A 162 -1.29 -2.46 -11.71
N ALA A 163 -1.14 -3.71 -12.16
CA ALA A 163 -1.87 -4.26 -13.28
C ALA A 163 -3.16 -4.90 -12.76
N PRO A 164 -4.34 -4.59 -13.32
CA PRO A 164 -5.61 -5.12 -12.85
C PRO A 164 -5.77 -6.59 -13.25
N THR A 165 -5.04 -7.47 -12.60
CA THR A 165 -5.03 -8.92 -12.84
C THR A 165 -5.66 -9.70 -11.71
N GLY A 166 -6.07 -9.02 -10.62
CA GLY A 166 -6.68 -9.62 -9.46
C GLY A 166 -8.07 -10.23 -9.77
N SER A 167 -8.43 -11.19 -8.95
CA SER A 167 -9.75 -11.85 -9.05
C SER A 167 -10.78 -11.03 -8.27
N TYR A 168 -11.31 -9.98 -8.90
CA TYR A 168 -12.37 -9.15 -8.30
C TYR A 168 -13.73 -9.61 -8.80
N GLU A 169 -14.62 -9.99 -7.89
CA GLU A 169 -16.03 -10.20 -8.20
C GLU A 169 -16.86 -9.15 -7.45
N LEU A 170 -17.50 -8.26 -8.19
CA LEU A 170 -18.42 -7.28 -7.65
C LEU A 170 -19.60 -8.00 -6.96
N GLY A 171 -19.83 -7.69 -5.68
CA GLY A 171 -20.98 -8.20 -4.92
C GLY A 171 -20.72 -9.49 -4.14
N ARG A 172 -19.47 -9.93 -3.99
CA ARG A 172 -19.09 -11.07 -3.13
C ARG A 172 -18.62 -10.68 -1.72
N LEU A 173 -18.69 -9.42 -1.37
CA LEU A 173 -18.49 -8.91 0.00
C LEU A 173 -19.82 -8.64 0.68
#